data_8b9a3d43a7d08b7df413e575678b81c2
#
_entry.id   8b9a3d43a7d08b7df413e575678b81c2
#
_cell.length_a   1.000
_cell.length_b   1.000
_cell.length_c   1.000
_cell.angle_alpha   90.00
_cell.angle_beta   90.00
_cell.angle_gamma   90.00
#
_symmetry.space_group_name_H-M   'P 1'
#
loop_
_entity.id
_entity.type
_entity.pdbx_description
1 polymer ?
#
loop_
_entity_poly.entity_id
_entity_poly.type
_entity_poly.pdbx_seq_one_letter_code
_entity_poly.pdbx_strand_id
1 'polypeptide(L)'
;MKINLSNYTWEEVKDLADLDPVILLPLGAFEQHGKHLPLKVDEFMVNKIAIESVNKSHDKNIKAVVAPVIWTGYSPHHMDFAGTISIKDETLTNLIIDIVESLVKNKLERILILNGHGGNIAILKNVGQKLKYDKNIYIATSSYWDFAMKEINDWRKSELGGINHACEMETALMLHMEENIVKKNKIEDNPLKRSPYTGVDLLSGGAVGVSASFKELSPHGVIGSPSLAT
;
A
#
# COMPACT_ATOMS: atom_id res chain seq x y z
N MET A 1 -3.91 16.87 18.76
CA MET A 1 -3.04 15.66 18.77
C MET A 1 -2.09 15.77 17.60
N LYS A 2 -0.80 15.31 17.70
CA LYS A 2 0.12 15.30 16.56
C LYS A 2 -0.28 14.16 15.61
N ILE A 3 -0.05 14.32 14.30
CA ILE A 3 -0.42 13.32 13.30
C ILE A 3 0.57 12.15 13.28
N ASN A 4 1.86 12.48 13.22
CA ASN A 4 2.92 11.48 13.12
C ASN A 4 3.43 11.08 14.51
N LEU A 5 3.45 9.79 14.78
CA LEU A 5 3.99 9.21 16.03
C LEU A 5 5.45 9.61 16.26
N SER A 6 6.24 9.71 15.19
CA SER A 6 7.64 10.16 15.24
C SER A 6 7.86 11.56 15.80
N ASN A 7 6.82 12.38 15.90
CA ASN A 7 6.88 13.74 16.45
C ASN A 7 6.59 13.79 17.96
N TYR A 8 6.33 12.65 18.59
CA TYR A 8 6.11 12.54 20.04
C TYR A 8 7.41 12.21 20.75
N THR A 9 7.61 12.77 21.93
CA THR A 9 8.61 12.29 22.88
C THR A 9 8.11 11.02 23.56
N TRP A 10 8.98 10.27 24.22
CA TRP A 10 8.57 9.05 24.91
C TRP A 10 7.59 9.30 26.08
N GLU A 11 7.65 10.48 26.72
CA GLU A 11 6.69 10.90 27.76
C GLU A 11 5.32 11.18 27.14
N GLU A 12 5.29 11.93 26.03
CA GLU A 12 4.04 12.18 25.30
C GLU A 12 3.39 10.92 24.76
N VAL A 13 4.17 9.86 24.43
CA VAL A 13 3.60 8.56 24.02
C VAL A 13 2.87 7.88 25.17
N LYS A 14 3.32 8.03 26.42
CA LYS A 14 2.57 7.52 27.58
C LYS A 14 1.17 8.18 27.70
N ASP A 15 1.13 9.49 27.58
CA ASP A 15 -0.13 10.23 27.62
C ASP A 15 -1.03 9.89 26.41
N LEU A 16 -0.42 9.66 25.26
CA LEU A 16 -1.12 9.22 24.05
C LEU A 16 -1.75 7.83 24.23
N ALA A 17 -1.03 6.90 24.85
CA ALA A 17 -1.54 5.53 25.11
C ALA A 17 -2.79 5.52 25.97
N ASP A 18 -2.89 6.41 26.96
CA ASP A 18 -4.07 6.55 27.82
C ASP A 18 -5.32 7.04 27.03
N LEU A 19 -5.13 7.57 25.84
CA LEU A 19 -6.22 7.99 24.94
C LEU A 19 -6.76 6.87 24.06
N ASP A 20 -6.16 5.67 24.09
CA ASP A 20 -6.50 4.51 23.25
C ASP A 20 -6.60 4.84 21.74
N PRO A 21 -5.54 5.40 21.12
CA PRO A 21 -5.58 5.86 19.74
C PRO A 21 -5.54 4.70 18.74
N VAL A 22 -6.07 4.93 17.54
CA VAL A 22 -5.79 4.07 16.40
C VAL A 22 -4.39 4.40 15.83
N ILE A 23 -3.57 3.38 15.67
CA ILE A 23 -2.25 3.47 15.04
C ILE A 23 -2.38 3.03 13.60
N LEU A 24 -2.23 3.96 12.65
CA LEU A 24 -2.07 3.61 11.24
C LEU A 24 -0.59 3.32 10.98
N LEU A 25 -0.27 2.08 10.61
CA LEU A 25 1.06 1.66 10.18
C LEU A 25 1.07 1.52 8.65
N PRO A 26 1.60 2.51 7.90
CA PRO A 26 1.67 2.42 6.45
C PRO A 26 2.74 1.41 6.02
N LEU A 27 2.41 0.56 5.05
CA LEU A 27 3.32 -0.42 4.45
C LEU A 27 3.31 -0.24 2.93
N GLY A 28 4.43 0.17 2.35
CA GLY A 28 4.61 0.34 0.92
C GLY A 28 5.49 -0.73 0.29
N ALA A 29 6.08 -0.35 -0.85
CA ALA A 29 7.15 -1.06 -1.54
C ALA A 29 8.06 -0.04 -2.25
N PHE A 30 9.22 -0.52 -2.69
CA PHE A 30 10.17 0.27 -3.47
C PHE A 30 10.48 -0.49 -4.76
N GLU A 31 9.72 -0.18 -5.80
CA GLU A 31 9.70 -0.98 -7.01
C GLU A 31 9.44 -0.16 -8.27
N GLN A 32 9.76 -0.73 -9.43
CA GLN A 32 9.47 -0.10 -10.71
C GLN A 32 7.97 0.21 -10.88
N HIS A 33 7.66 1.35 -11.47
CA HIS A 33 6.31 1.77 -11.86
C HIS A 33 6.31 2.32 -13.30
N GLY A 34 6.68 1.45 -14.24
CA GLY A 34 6.83 1.85 -15.64
C GLY A 34 7.97 2.86 -15.85
N LYS A 35 7.95 3.53 -17.01
CA LYS A 35 8.94 4.55 -17.34
C LYS A 35 8.54 5.95 -16.86
N HIS A 36 7.31 6.12 -16.43
CA HIS A 36 6.70 7.43 -16.16
C HIS A 36 6.59 7.78 -14.68
N LEU A 37 6.58 6.80 -13.77
CA LEU A 37 6.52 7.01 -12.33
C LEU A 37 7.85 6.63 -11.65
N PRO A 38 8.17 7.25 -10.49
CA PRO A 38 9.36 6.91 -9.72
C PRO A 38 9.19 5.61 -8.94
N LEU A 39 10.30 5.09 -8.37
CA LEU A 39 10.30 3.84 -7.60
C LEU A 39 9.56 3.92 -6.26
N LYS A 40 9.31 5.11 -5.74
CA LYS A 40 8.73 5.37 -4.41
C LYS A 40 7.19 5.38 -4.37
N VAL A 41 6.50 5.03 -5.45
CA VAL A 41 5.05 5.25 -5.60
C VAL A 41 4.26 4.68 -4.43
N ASP A 42 4.42 3.41 -4.12
CA ASP A 42 3.64 2.71 -3.09
C ASP A 42 3.88 3.28 -1.69
N GLU A 43 5.16 3.49 -1.35
CA GLU A 43 5.54 4.09 -0.07
C GLU A 43 4.98 5.51 0.06
N PHE A 44 5.17 6.31 -0.97
CA PHE A 44 4.75 7.69 -0.98
C PHE A 44 3.23 7.83 -0.88
N MET A 45 2.48 7.10 -1.70
CA MET A 45 1.02 7.17 -1.72
C MET A 45 0.41 6.68 -0.41
N VAL A 46 0.81 5.51 0.08
CA VAL A 46 0.23 4.96 1.32
C VAL A 46 0.51 5.86 2.52
N ASN A 47 1.70 6.45 2.60
CA ASN A 47 2.06 7.38 3.66
C ASN A 47 1.24 8.68 3.60
N LYS A 48 1.08 9.26 2.42
CA LYS A 48 0.24 10.45 2.21
C LYS A 48 -1.23 10.18 2.56
N ILE A 49 -1.78 9.07 2.08
CA ILE A 49 -3.16 8.67 2.38
C ILE A 49 -3.35 8.46 3.88
N ALA A 50 -2.40 7.81 4.57
CA ALA A 50 -2.47 7.63 6.01
C ALA A 50 -2.49 8.98 6.76
N ILE A 51 -1.61 9.91 6.39
CA ILE A 51 -1.53 11.25 6.99
C ILE A 51 -2.85 12.01 6.79
N GLU A 52 -3.39 12.05 5.57
CA GLU A 52 -4.65 12.73 5.28
C GLU A 52 -5.85 12.07 5.98
N SER A 53 -5.84 10.74 6.10
CA SER A 53 -6.87 9.99 6.82
C SER A 53 -6.88 10.34 8.30
N VAL A 54 -5.71 10.44 8.93
CA VAL A 54 -5.58 10.85 10.34
C VAL A 54 -5.98 12.31 10.53
N ASN A 55 -5.60 13.22 9.64
CA ASN A 55 -6.07 14.61 9.67
C ASN A 55 -7.60 14.68 9.71
N LYS A 56 -8.26 14.01 8.75
CA LYS A 56 -9.72 13.98 8.66
C LYS A 56 -10.38 13.26 9.86
N SER A 57 -9.70 12.30 10.47
CA SER A 57 -10.19 11.62 11.67
C SER A 57 -10.22 12.54 12.89
N HIS A 58 -9.21 13.40 13.01
CA HIS A 58 -9.17 14.41 14.10
C HIS A 58 -10.33 15.39 14.01
N ASP A 59 -10.72 15.80 12.80
CA ASP A 59 -11.90 16.66 12.60
C ASP A 59 -13.21 16.01 13.08
N LYS A 60 -13.22 14.68 13.16
CA LYS A 60 -14.35 13.87 13.66
C LYS A 60 -14.17 13.41 15.12
N ASN A 61 -13.20 13.99 15.86
CA ASN A 61 -12.83 13.58 17.21
C ASN A 61 -12.40 12.11 17.35
N ILE A 62 -11.94 11.49 16.27
CA ILE A 62 -11.36 10.14 16.30
C ILE A 62 -9.87 10.29 16.59
N LYS A 63 -9.39 9.65 17.65
CA LYS A 63 -7.99 9.67 18.06
C LYS A 63 -7.21 8.67 17.20
N ALA A 64 -6.33 9.17 16.35
CA ALA A 64 -5.47 8.36 15.49
C ALA A 64 -4.11 9.02 15.30
N VAL A 65 -3.08 8.22 15.05
CA VAL A 65 -1.73 8.66 14.69
C VAL A 65 -1.13 7.76 13.63
N VAL A 66 -0.20 8.30 12.83
CA VAL A 66 0.52 7.56 11.80
C VAL A 66 1.87 7.11 12.36
N ALA A 67 2.14 5.81 12.37
CA ALA A 67 3.47 5.27 12.65
C ALA A 67 4.41 5.52 11.45
N PRO A 68 5.75 5.45 11.63
CA PRO A 68 6.68 5.54 10.51
C PRO A 68 6.37 4.52 9.42
N VAL A 69 6.41 4.96 8.16
CA VAL A 69 6.13 4.08 7.02
C VAL A 69 7.20 2.98 6.89
N ILE A 70 6.76 1.76 6.63
CA ILE A 70 7.65 0.69 6.15
C ILE A 70 7.78 0.88 4.64
N TRP A 71 8.94 1.42 4.21
CA TRP A 71 9.15 1.92 2.85
C TRP A 71 9.39 0.84 1.80
N THR A 72 9.74 -0.38 2.19
CA THR A 72 10.01 -1.52 1.31
C THR A 72 9.08 -2.68 1.62
N GLY A 73 8.87 -3.58 0.64
CA GLY A 73 7.94 -4.69 0.73
C GLY A 73 8.42 -5.95 -0.01
N TYR A 74 7.49 -6.84 -0.29
CA TYR A 74 7.71 -8.09 -1.00
C TYR A 74 7.41 -7.90 -2.50
N SER A 75 8.45 -7.65 -3.29
CA SER A 75 8.38 -7.29 -4.71
C SER A 75 9.26 -8.17 -5.62
N PRO A 76 9.35 -9.52 -5.41
CA PRO A 76 10.20 -10.37 -6.24
C PRO A 76 9.80 -10.37 -7.70
N HIS A 77 8.52 -10.17 -7.99
CA HIS A 77 7.96 -10.09 -9.34
C HIS A 77 8.37 -8.84 -10.13
N HIS A 78 9.00 -7.86 -9.48
CA HIS A 78 9.55 -6.65 -10.09
C HIS A 78 11.08 -6.66 -10.25
N MET A 79 11.77 -7.72 -9.78
CA MET A 79 13.25 -7.74 -9.71
C MET A 79 13.94 -7.77 -11.08
N ASP A 80 13.23 -8.07 -12.15
CA ASP A 80 13.74 -7.98 -13.53
C ASP A 80 13.90 -6.53 -14.02
N PHE A 81 13.46 -5.56 -13.23
CA PHE A 81 13.60 -4.13 -13.51
C PHE A 81 14.59 -3.48 -12.54
N ALA A 82 15.48 -2.65 -13.09
CA ALA A 82 16.50 -1.97 -12.29
C ALA A 82 15.88 -1.05 -11.21
N GLY A 83 16.50 -1.04 -10.04
CA GLY A 83 16.17 -0.15 -8.93
C GLY A 83 15.14 -0.71 -7.94
N THR A 84 14.43 -1.78 -8.24
CA THR A 84 13.55 -2.46 -7.29
C THR A 84 14.34 -3.01 -6.10
N ILE A 85 13.84 -2.77 -4.89
CA ILE A 85 14.36 -3.36 -3.64
C ILE A 85 13.25 -4.20 -3.04
N SER A 86 13.45 -5.52 -3.04
CA SER A 86 12.54 -6.48 -2.44
C SER A 86 13.18 -7.15 -1.23
N ILE A 87 12.44 -7.29 -0.15
CA ILE A 87 12.84 -8.13 0.98
C ILE A 87 12.10 -9.46 0.93
N LYS A 88 12.66 -10.48 1.58
CA LYS A 88 12.03 -11.80 1.65
C LYS A 88 10.75 -11.74 2.47
N ASP A 89 9.80 -12.62 2.18
CA ASP A 89 8.54 -12.76 2.91
C ASP A 89 8.73 -13.00 4.40
N GLU A 90 9.68 -13.86 4.78
CA GLU A 90 10.03 -14.13 6.18
C GLU A 90 10.59 -12.87 6.87
N THR A 91 11.42 -12.09 6.15
CA THR A 91 11.99 -10.85 6.68
C THR A 91 10.91 -9.81 6.90
N LEU A 92 10.00 -9.63 5.94
CA LEU A 92 8.88 -8.70 6.06
C LEU A 92 7.93 -9.13 7.18
N THR A 93 7.61 -10.43 7.24
CA THR A 93 6.77 -11.02 8.30
C THR A 93 7.34 -10.71 9.68
N ASN A 94 8.62 -10.98 9.91
CA ASN A 94 9.28 -10.76 11.20
C ASN A 94 9.37 -9.25 11.52
N LEU A 95 9.72 -8.41 10.56
CA LEU A 95 9.77 -6.96 10.75
C LEU A 95 8.42 -6.40 11.22
N ILE A 96 7.32 -6.82 10.58
CA ILE A 96 5.98 -6.36 10.97
C ILE A 96 5.63 -6.86 12.37
N ILE A 97 5.91 -8.13 12.69
CA ILE A 97 5.66 -8.69 14.01
C ILE A 97 6.44 -7.91 15.08
N ASP A 98 7.72 -7.66 14.89
CA ASP A 98 8.57 -6.92 15.85
C ASP A 98 8.06 -5.49 16.08
N ILE A 99 7.62 -4.80 15.01
CA ILE A 99 7.04 -3.46 15.12
C ILE A 99 5.73 -3.51 15.91
N VAL A 100 4.83 -4.43 15.58
CA VAL A 100 3.53 -4.57 16.25
C VAL A 100 3.71 -4.93 17.72
N GLU A 101 4.57 -5.88 18.06
CA GLU A 101 4.87 -6.24 19.46
C GLU A 101 5.44 -5.03 20.23
N SER A 102 6.27 -4.22 19.59
CA SER A 102 6.82 -3.00 20.18
C SER A 102 5.74 -1.96 20.47
N LEU A 103 4.79 -1.78 19.54
CA LEU A 103 3.65 -0.88 19.73
C LEU A 103 2.76 -1.36 20.88
N VAL A 104 2.39 -2.63 20.89
CA VAL A 104 1.56 -3.24 21.94
C VAL A 104 2.23 -3.16 23.31
N LYS A 105 3.54 -3.40 23.41
CA LYS A 105 4.31 -3.22 24.66
C LYS A 105 4.20 -1.79 25.21
N ASN A 106 4.03 -0.81 24.34
CA ASN A 106 3.81 0.59 24.71
C ASN A 106 2.33 0.95 24.86
N LYS A 107 1.43 -0.05 24.96
CA LYS A 107 -0.04 0.11 25.09
C LYS A 107 -0.70 0.83 23.90
N LEU A 108 -0.09 0.76 22.72
CA LEU A 108 -0.63 1.24 21.45
C LEU A 108 -1.20 0.02 20.70
N GLU A 109 -2.40 -0.43 21.10
CA GLU A 109 -2.92 -1.76 20.76
C GLU A 109 -3.88 -1.77 19.57
N ARG A 110 -4.47 -0.61 19.20
CA ARG A 110 -5.44 -0.51 18.11
C ARG A 110 -4.72 -0.24 16.79
N ILE A 111 -4.18 -1.28 16.16
CA ILE A 111 -3.29 -1.16 15.00
C ILE A 111 -4.04 -1.51 13.72
N LEU A 112 -4.00 -0.60 12.74
CA LEU A 112 -4.38 -0.84 11.34
C LEU A 112 -3.13 -0.74 10.47
N ILE A 113 -2.72 -1.84 9.83
CA ILE A 113 -1.70 -1.81 8.79
C ILE A 113 -2.38 -1.42 7.50
N LEU A 114 -2.05 -0.23 6.99
CA LEU A 114 -2.55 0.27 5.71
C LEU A 114 -1.54 -0.07 4.62
N ASN A 115 -1.93 -0.97 3.73
CA ASN A 115 -1.08 -1.47 2.67
C ASN A 115 -1.20 -0.64 1.38
N GLY A 116 -0.08 -0.38 0.74
CA GLY A 116 0.03 0.30 -0.55
C GLY A 116 0.53 -0.57 -1.70
N HIS A 117 0.76 -1.89 -1.50
CA HIS A 117 1.38 -2.77 -2.50
C HIS A 117 0.71 -4.13 -2.57
N GLY A 118 0.35 -4.57 -3.79
CA GLY A 118 -0.33 -5.84 -4.01
C GLY A 118 0.45 -7.07 -3.51
N GLY A 119 1.77 -7.09 -3.66
CA GLY A 119 2.63 -8.18 -3.23
C GLY A 119 2.65 -8.44 -1.72
N ASN A 120 2.28 -7.45 -0.91
CA ASN A 120 2.23 -7.58 0.55
C ASN A 120 0.97 -8.28 1.07
N ILE A 121 -0.11 -8.37 0.26
CA ILE A 121 -1.44 -8.80 0.72
C ILE A 121 -1.42 -10.19 1.38
N ALA A 122 -0.78 -11.17 0.73
CA ALA A 122 -0.71 -12.54 1.24
C ALA A 122 0.09 -12.61 2.56
N ILE A 123 1.17 -11.85 2.65
CA ILE A 123 2.01 -11.76 3.85
C ILE A 123 1.22 -11.16 5.01
N LEU A 124 0.50 -10.08 4.78
CA LEU A 124 -0.31 -9.42 5.81
C LEU A 124 -1.39 -10.33 6.39
N LYS A 125 -2.05 -11.14 5.55
CA LYS A 125 -3.00 -12.16 6.02
C LYS A 125 -2.33 -13.17 6.95
N ASN A 126 -1.15 -13.66 6.58
CA ASN A 126 -0.38 -14.59 7.40
C ASN A 126 0.11 -13.96 8.71
N VAL A 127 0.63 -12.73 8.65
CA VAL A 127 1.05 -11.95 9.83
C VAL A 127 -0.09 -11.78 10.83
N GLY A 128 -1.28 -11.41 10.35
CA GLY A 128 -2.46 -11.26 11.22
C GLY A 128 -2.81 -12.56 11.95
N GLN A 129 -2.72 -13.72 11.27
CA GLN A 129 -2.94 -15.02 11.89
C GLN A 129 -1.85 -15.35 12.93
N LYS A 130 -0.57 -15.17 12.59
CA LYS A 130 0.56 -15.41 13.52
C LYS A 130 0.43 -14.55 14.78
N LEU A 131 0.19 -13.25 14.63
CA LEU A 131 0.01 -12.35 15.76
C LEU A 131 -1.17 -12.79 16.65
N LYS A 132 -2.28 -13.19 16.04
CA LYS A 132 -3.44 -13.66 16.80
C LYS A 132 -3.19 -14.96 17.54
N TYR A 133 -2.70 -15.99 16.86
CA TYR A 133 -2.64 -17.35 17.45
C TYR A 133 -1.40 -17.58 18.28
N ASP A 134 -0.25 -16.98 17.92
CA ASP A 134 1.01 -17.19 18.64
C ASP A 134 1.20 -16.19 19.79
N LYS A 135 0.62 -14.97 19.67
CA LYS A 135 0.85 -13.85 20.58
C LYS A 135 -0.42 -13.29 21.24
N ASN A 136 -1.60 -13.72 20.80
CA ASN A 136 -2.91 -13.18 21.18
C ASN A 136 -3.04 -11.65 20.92
N ILE A 137 -2.39 -11.14 19.87
CA ILE A 137 -2.45 -9.74 19.44
C ILE A 137 -3.42 -9.63 18.27
N TYR A 138 -4.34 -8.64 18.34
CA TYR A 138 -5.24 -8.29 17.26
C TYR A 138 -4.70 -7.11 16.47
N ILE A 139 -4.69 -7.24 15.14
CA ILE A 139 -4.47 -6.15 14.21
C ILE A 139 -5.54 -6.18 13.11
N ALA A 140 -5.78 -5.03 12.50
CA ALA A 140 -6.50 -4.94 11.23
C ALA A 140 -5.50 -4.70 10.09
N THR A 141 -5.79 -5.26 8.91
CA THR A 141 -5.01 -5.03 7.68
C THR A 141 -5.94 -4.74 6.53
N SER A 142 -5.63 -3.76 5.70
CA SER A 142 -6.37 -3.45 4.48
C SER A 142 -5.47 -2.72 3.50
N SER A 143 -5.72 -2.85 2.22
CA SER A 143 -5.12 -1.97 1.21
C SER A 143 -5.93 -0.69 1.09
N TYR A 144 -5.27 0.47 0.82
CA TYR A 144 -5.99 1.75 0.79
C TYR A 144 -7.10 1.78 -0.26
N TRP A 145 -6.93 1.07 -1.38
CA TRP A 145 -7.94 1.00 -2.46
C TRP A 145 -9.18 0.18 -2.08
N ASP A 146 -9.09 -0.74 -1.11
CA ASP A 146 -10.24 -1.54 -0.66
C ASP A 146 -11.33 -0.65 -0.05
N PHE A 147 -10.95 0.47 0.56
CA PHE A 147 -11.89 1.46 1.12
C PHE A 147 -12.56 2.34 0.06
N ALA A 148 -12.02 2.39 -1.16
CA ALA A 148 -12.47 3.28 -2.24
C ALA A 148 -12.87 2.52 -3.50
N MET A 149 -13.13 1.21 -3.42
CA MET A 149 -13.42 0.36 -4.58
C MET A 149 -14.60 0.89 -5.42
N LYS A 150 -15.66 1.36 -4.75
CA LYS A 150 -16.81 1.91 -5.44
C LYS A 150 -16.45 3.21 -6.18
N GLU A 151 -15.81 4.13 -5.49
CA GLU A 151 -15.41 5.43 -6.01
C GLU A 151 -14.43 5.27 -7.18
N ILE A 152 -13.47 4.35 -7.06
CA ILE A 152 -12.51 4.04 -8.13
C ILE A 152 -13.23 3.47 -9.35
N ASN A 153 -14.17 2.54 -9.16
CA ASN A 153 -14.94 1.97 -10.27
C ASN A 153 -15.87 3.00 -10.95
N ASP A 154 -16.44 3.93 -10.18
CA ASP A 154 -17.27 5.00 -10.73
C ASP A 154 -16.43 6.06 -11.47
N TRP A 155 -15.18 6.28 -11.03
CA TRP A 155 -14.28 7.30 -11.58
C TRP A 155 -13.46 6.81 -12.78
N ARG A 156 -13.05 5.54 -12.80
CA ARG A 156 -12.17 5.00 -13.85
C ARG A 156 -12.72 5.20 -15.26
N LYS A 157 -11.83 5.46 -16.21
CA LYS A 157 -12.16 5.51 -17.64
C LYS A 157 -11.75 4.23 -18.36
N SER A 158 -10.75 3.52 -17.83
CA SER A 158 -10.29 2.27 -18.40
C SER A 158 -11.29 1.13 -18.17
N GLU A 159 -11.35 0.21 -19.11
CA GLU A 159 -12.04 -1.07 -18.94
C GLU A 159 -11.30 -1.98 -17.96
N LEU A 160 -11.89 -3.14 -17.64
CA LEU A 160 -11.24 -4.17 -16.81
C LEU A 160 -9.88 -4.57 -17.41
N GLY A 161 -8.84 -4.57 -16.57
CA GLY A 161 -7.45 -4.76 -16.95
C GLY A 161 -6.65 -3.46 -17.02
N GLY A 162 -7.31 -2.31 -16.92
CA GLY A 162 -6.67 -0.99 -16.94
C GLY A 162 -6.21 -0.47 -15.58
N ILE A 163 -6.63 -1.11 -14.47
CA ILE A 163 -6.19 -0.76 -13.10
C ILE A 163 -5.50 -1.97 -12.47
N ASN A 164 -4.15 -1.97 -12.46
CA ASN A 164 -3.37 -2.99 -11.80
C ASN A 164 -2.06 -2.40 -11.26
N HIS A 165 -1.05 -2.11 -12.10
CA HIS A 165 0.25 -1.60 -11.67
C HIS A 165 0.78 -0.50 -12.59
N ALA A 166 1.32 0.57 -12.02
CA ALA A 166 1.68 1.80 -12.73
C ALA A 166 0.53 2.29 -13.64
N CYS A 167 -0.68 2.11 -13.17
CA CYS A 167 -1.93 2.12 -13.90
C CYS A 167 -2.61 3.50 -13.90
N GLU A 168 -3.85 3.56 -14.42
CA GLU A 168 -4.67 4.78 -14.41
C GLU A 168 -4.80 5.37 -13.01
N MET A 169 -5.14 4.55 -12.00
CA MET A 169 -5.35 5.00 -10.63
C MET A 169 -4.07 5.57 -10.00
N GLU A 170 -2.97 4.84 -10.06
CA GLU A 170 -1.70 5.26 -9.45
C GLU A 170 -1.13 6.49 -10.15
N THR A 171 -1.23 6.54 -11.48
CA THR A 171 -0.79 7.70 -12.25
C THR A 171 -1.61 8.93 -11.90
N ALA A 172 -2.94 8.81 -11.76
CA ALA A 172 -3.79 9.93 -11.35
C ALA A 172 -3.49 10.41 -9.93
N LEU A 173 -3.31 9.49 -8.98
CA LEU A 173 -2.91 9.83 -7.62
C LEU A 173 -1.56 10.56 -7.60
N MET A 174 -0.56 10.10 -8.36
CA MET A 174 0.73 10.75 -8.44
C MET A 174 0.66 12.12 -9.13
N LEU A 175 -0.16 12.28 -10.17
CA LEU A 175 -0.43 13.58 -10.79
C LEU A 175 -1.06 14.56 -9.80
N HIS A 176 -1.97 14.09 -8.95
CA HIS A 176 -2.59 14.92 -7.92
C HIS A 176 -1.64 15.27 -6.78
N MET A 177 -0.86 14.31 -6.30
CA MET A 177 -0.03 14.47 -5.10
C MET A 177 1.35 15.10 -5.38
N GLU A 178 1.96 14.80 -6.53
CA GLU A 178 3.32 15.24 -6.87
C GLU A 178 3.56 15.23 -8.40
N GLU A 179 2.80 16.02 -9.14
CA GLU A 179 2.80 16.06 -10.61
C GLU A 179 4.19 16.22 -11.22
N ASN A 180 5.06 17.01 -10.57
CA ASN A 180 6.38 17.37 -11.11
C ASN A 180 7.33 16.19 -11.34
N ILE A 181 7.10 15.03 -10.66
CA ILE A 181 7.94 13.84 -10.82
C ILE A 181 7.37 12.84 -11.83
N VAL A 182 6.16 13.06 -12.31
CA VAL A 182 5.53 12.21 -13.34
C VAL A 182 6.05 12.57 -14.73
N LYS A 183 6.69 11.62 -15.39
CA LYS A 183 7.22 11.80 -16.74
C LYS A 183 6.12 11.55 -17.79
N LYS A 184 5.21 12.52 -17.97
CA LYS A 184 4.03 12.41 -18.83
C LYS A 184 4.34 11.93 -20.25
N ASN A 185 5.50 12.32 -20.80
CA ASN A 185 5.96 11.91 -22.15
C ASN A 185 6.51 10.47 -22.21
N LYS A 186 6.50 9.73 -21.10
CA LYS A 186 6.93 8.33 -20.98
C LYS A 186 5.79 7.38 -20.62
N ILE A 187 4.55 7.87 -20.63
CA ILE A 187 3.37 7.05 -20.38
C ILE A 187 3.16 6.09 -21.54
N GLU A 188 3.05 4.80 -21.22
CA GLU A 188 2.77 3.71 -22.16
C GLU A 188 1.72 2.78 -21.53
N ASP A 189 0.66 2.45 -22.27
CA ASP A 189 -0.40 1.55 -21.79
C ASP A 189 -0.05 0.09 -22.05
N ASN A 190 -0.47 -0.78 -21.14
CA ASN A 190 -0.40 -2.22 -21.30
C ASN A 190 -1.51 -2.90 -20.44
N PRO A 191 -2.81 -2.71 -20.78
CA PRO A 191 -3.88 -3.35 -20.05
C PRO A 191 -3.87 -4.86 -20.27
N LEU A 192 -4.12 -5.63 -19.22
CA LEU A 192 -4.28 -7.08 -19.34
C LEU A 192 -5.59 -7.40 -20.07
N LYS A 193 -5.52 -8.39 -20.95
CA LYS A 193 -6.71 -8.88 -21.64
C LYS A 193 -7.58 -9.68 -20.68
N ARG A 194 -8.88 -9.45 -20.75
CA ARG A 194 -9.86 -10.18 -19.95
C ARG A 194 -9.72 -11.68 -20.12
N SER A 195 -9.71 -12.39 -19.01
CA SER A 195 -9.78 -13.86 -18.94
C SER A 195 -11.00 -14.25 -18.09
N PRO A 196 -11.73 -15.32 -18.43
CA PRO A 196 -12.83 -15.79 -17.59
C PRO A 196 -12.34 -16.45 -16.28
N TYR A 197 -11.05 -16.74 -16.17
CA TYR A 197 -10.50 -17.48 -15.04
C TYR A 197 -9.55 -16.67 -14.17
N THR A 198 -8.77 -15.79 -14.76
CA THR A 198 -7.76 -14.99 -14.04
C THR A 198 -8.26 -13.58 -13.78
N GLY A 199 -7.99 -13.03 -12.59
CA GLY A 199 -8.14 -11.61 -12.33
C GLY A 199 -7.20 -10.81 -13.24
N VAL A 200 -7.70 -9.73 -13.81
CA VAL A 200 -6.93 -8.85 -14.71
C VAL A 200 -6.78 -7.45 -14.14
N ASP A 201 -7.45 -7.18 -13.04
CA ASP A 201 -7.57 -5.85 -12.45
C ASP A 201 -7.38 -5.95 -10.93
N LEU A 202 -6.78 -4.94 -10.33
CA LEU A 202 -6.55 -4.87 -8.88
C LEU A 202 -7.87 -4.95 -8.08
N LEU A 203 -8.97 -4.46 -8.69
CA LEU A 203 -10.30 -4.39 -8.09
C LEU A 203 -11.18 -5.60 -8.43
N SER A 204 -10.70 -6.53 -9.23
CA SER A 204 -11.45 -7.73 -9.63
C SER A 204 -10.63 -8.99 -9.39
N GLY A 205 -11.14 -9.88 -8.55
CA GLY A 205 -10.54 -11.19 -8.33
C GLY A 205 -10.72 -12.12 -9.54
N GLY A 206 -9.93 -13.21 -9.56
CA GLY A 206 -10.08 -14.34 -10.48
C GLY A 206 -10.10 -15.65 -9.71
N ALA A 207 -10.70 -16.70 -10.31
CA ALA A 207 -10.73 -18.03 -9.72
C ALA A 207 -9.34 -18.72 -9.72
N VAL A 208 -8.46 -18.28 -10.62
CA VAL A 208 -7.12 -18.83 -10.81
C VAL A 208 -6.07 -17.74 -10.60
N GLY A 209 -5.14 -17.95 -9.67
CA GLY A 209 -3.95 -17.15 -9.51
C GLY A 209 -2.84 -17.61 -10.46
N VAL A 210 -2.19 -16.69 -11.13
CA VAL A 210 -1.02 -16.98 -11.98
C VAL A 210 0.18 -16.22 -11.41
N SER A 211 1.27 -16.95 -11.14
CA SER A 211 2.53 -16.36 -10.72
C SER A 211 3.40 -16.11 -11.96
N ALA A 212 3.59 -14.85 -12.29
CA ALA A 212 4.47 -14.41 -13.39
C ALA A 212 5.29 -13.21 -12.93
N SER A 213 6.48 -13.02 -13.51
CA SER A 213 7.19 -11.77 -13.32
C SER A 213 6.51 -10.63 -14.12
N PHE A 214 6.66 -9.41 -13.66
CA PHE A 214 6.12 -8.27 -14.41
C PHE A 214 6.81 -8.07 -15.77
N LYS A 215 8.03 -8.59 -15.92
CA LYS A 215 8.73 -8.58 -17.21
C LYS A 215 8.11 -9.53 -18.22
N GLU A 216 7.55 -10.64 -17.76
CA GLU A 216 6.82 -11.58 -18.62
C GLU A 216 5.48 -11.02 -19.08
N LEU A 217 4.83 -10.19 -18.23
CA LEU A 217 3.53 -9.58 -18.51
C LEU A 217 3.62 -8.25 -19.26
N SER A 218 4.75 -7.53 -19.11
CA SER A 218 4.94 -6.20 -19.67
C SER A 218 6.41 -5.91 -19.98
N PRO A 219 6.76 -5.52 -21.21
CA PRO A 219 8.14 -5.19 -21.56
C PRO A 219 8.68 -3.94 -20.85
N HIS A 220 7.78 -3.05 -20.41
CA HIS A 220 8.10 -1.76 -19.78
C HIS A 220 7.57 -1.61 -18.34
N GLY A 221 7.01 -2.68 -17.76
CA GLY A 221 6.64 -2.74 -16.36
C GLY A 221 5.24 -2.19 -16.01
N VAL A 222 4.51 -1.61 -16.95
CA VAL A 222 3.12 -1.15 -16.74
C VAL A 222 2.17 -2.33 -16.93
N ILE A 223 1.18 -2.44 -16.03
CA ILE A 223 0.01 -3.29 -16.22
C ILE A 223 -1.22 -2.42 -15.99
N GLY A 224 -1.78 -1.88 -17.07
CA GLY A 224 -2.91 -0.97 -17.00
C GLY A 224 -2.92 0.08 -18.09
N SER A 225 -3.75 1.11 -17.88
CA SER A 225 -3.99 2.20 -18.84
C SER A 225 -3.67 3.59 -18.26
N PRO A 226 -2.40 3.87 -17.91
CA PRO A 226 -2.01 5.15 -17.31
C PRO A 226 -2.28 6.37 -18.18
N SER A 227 -2.42 6.23 -19.51
CA SER A 227 -2.76 7.35 -20.40
C SER A 227 -4.14 7.96 -20.14
N LEU A 228 -5.02 7.22 -19.46
CA LEU A 228 -6.37 7.68 -19.10
C LEU A 228 -6.41 8.44 -17.77
N ALA A 229 -5.30 8.51 -17.05
CA ALA A 229 -5.18 9.23 -15.79
C ALA A 229 -5.45 10.74 -15.95
N THR A 230 -6.30 11.30 -15.08
CA THR A 230 -6.67 12.72 -15.09
C THR A 230 -6.77 13.27 -13.67
#